data_331150c463cc87384020d0e07b6b7c42
#
_entry.id   331150c463cc87384020d0e07b6b7c42
#
_cell.length_a   1.000
_cell.length_b   1.000
_cell.length_c   1.000
_cell.angle_alpha   90.00
_cell.angle_beta   90.00
_cell.angle_gamma   90.00
#
_symmetry.space_group_name_H-M   'P 1'
#
loop_
_entity.id
_entity.type
_entity.pdbx_description
1 polymer ?
#
loop_
_entity_poly.entity_id
_entity_poly.type
_entity_poly.pdbx_seq_one_letter_code
_entity_poly.pdbx_strand_id
1 'polypeptide(L)'
;NVAMEKKVHPGEWTRANIAQMRAQLKRLGFALDWSRELATCEPDYYGHEQALFLDLFKAGLVFRRESEVNWDPVDMTVLANEQVIDGRGW
;
A
#
# COMPACT_ATOMS: atom_id res chain seq x y z
N ASN A 1 3.39 -10.24 -2.57
CA ASN A 1 4.21 -11.47 -2.65
C ASN A 1 4.06 -12.34 -1.39
N VAL A 2 4.29 -11.83 -0.15
CA VAL A 2 4.22 -12.64 1.09
C VAL A 2 2.87 -13.33 1.31
N ALA A 3 1.74 -12.67 1.01
CA ALA A 3 0.42 -13.28 1.14
C ALA A 3 0.22 -14.45 0.16
N MET A 4 0.76 -14.34 -1.06
CA MET A 4 0.75 -15.44 -2.04
C MET A 4 1.64 -16.61 -1.58
N GLU A 5 2.83 -16.32 -1.09
CA GLU A 5 3.75 -17.33 -0.53
C GLU A 5 3.11 -18.10 0.63
N LYS A 6 2.44 -17.37 1.53
CA LYS A 6 1.75 -17.96 2.68
C LYS A 6 0.36 -18.51 2.38
N LYS A 7 -0.14 -18.33 1.13
CA LYS A 7 -1.46 -18.76 0.68
C LYS A 7 -2.61 -18.24 1.55
N VAL A 8 -2.50 -16.99 1.99
CA VAL A 8 -3.52 -16.30 2.79
C VAL A 8 -4.08 -15.10 2.04
N HIS A 9 -5.30 -14.68 2.40
CA HIS A 9 -5.88 -13.48 1.81
C HIS A 9 -5.09 -12.23 2.24
N PRO A 10 -4.68 -11.34 1.30
CA PRO A 10 -3.85 -10.17 1.63
C PRO A 10 -4.43 -9.28 2.72
N GLY A 11 -5.75 -9.06 2.72
CA GLY A 11 -6.43 -8.25 3.74
C GLY A 11 -6.36 -8.88 5.13
N GLU A 12 -6.52 -10.19 5.25
CA GLU A 12 -6.41 -10.90 6.53
C GLU A 12 -4.97 -10.83 7.05
N TRP A 13 -4.00 -11.05 6.17
CA TRP A 13 -2.59 -10.92 6.49
C TRP A 13 -2.25 -9.52 7.01
N THR A 14 -2.72 -8.48 6.32
CA THR A 14 -2.49 -7.08 6.70
C THR A 14 -3.09 -6.78 8.07
N ARG A 15 -4.34 -7.15 8.32
CA ARG A 15 -5.00 -6.91 9.62
C ARG A 15 -4.33 -7.65 10.77
N ALA A 16 -3.88 -8.88 10.55
CA ALA A 16 -3.12 -9.64 11.54
C ALA A 16 -1.80 -8.95 11.88
N ASN A 17 -1.07 -8.45 10.89
CA ASN A 17 0.17 -7.69 11.08
C ASN A 17 -0.06 -6.37 11.84
N ILE A 18 -1.13 -5.62 11.51
CA ILE A 18 -1.50 -4.39 12.23
C ILE A 18 -1.76 -4.71 13.71
N ALA A 19 -2.51 -5.76 14.00
CA ALA A 19 -2.79 -6.16 15.38
C ALA A 19 -1.52 -6.54 16.14
N GLN A 20 -0.61 -7.26 15.49
CA GLN A 20 0.68 -7.63 16.07
C GLN A 20 1.56 -6.40 16.34
N MET A 21 1.70 -5.49 15.37
CA MET A 21 2.46 -4.25 15.53
C MET A 21 1.90 -3.38 16.66
N ARG A 22 0.57 -3.24 16.74
CA ARG A 22 -0.10 -2.53 17.85
C ARG A 22 0.27 -3.12 19.19
N ALA A 23 0.22 -4.44 19.35
CA ALA A 23 0.61 -5.12 20.57
C ALA A 23 2.08 -4.87 20.94
N GLN A 24 2.98 -4.92 19.95
CA GLN A 24 4.40 -4.65 20.15
C GLN A 24 4.67 -3.19 20.58
N LEU A 25 4.06 -2.23 19.91
CA LEU A 25 4.21 -0.80 20.24
C LEU A 25 3.66 -0.47 21.64
N LYS A 26 2.52 -1.08 22.04
CA LYS A 26 1.99 -0.93 23.41
C LYS A 26 2.96 -1.48 24.46
N ARG A 27 3.64 -2.60 24.19
CA ARG A 27 4.65 -3.17 25.10
C ARG A 27 5.89 -2.28 25.26
N LEU A 28 6.22 -1.49 24.23
CA LEU A 28 7.33 -0.53 24.28
C LEU A 28 6.98 0.74 25.09
N GLY A 29 5.72 0.91 25.50
CA GLY A 29 5.29 2.02 26.35
C GLY A 29 5.25 3.38 25.65
N PHE A 30 5.13 3.43 24.32
CA PHE A 30 4.96 4.69 23.62
C PHE A 30 3.66 5.40 24.03
N ALA A 31 3.76 6.71 24.23
CA ALA A 31 2.62 7.59 24.55
C ALA A 31 1.81 7.93 23.28
N LEU A 32 1.26 6.92 22.61
CA LEU A 32 0.42 7.06 21.42
C LEU A 32 -1.05 7.07 21.80
N ASP A 33 -1.81 7.99 21.20
CA ASP A 33 -3.26 8.01 21.32
C ASP A 33 -3.89 6.97 20.39
N TRP A 34 -4.15 5.78 20.89
CA TRP A 34 -4.71 4.65 20.13
C TRP A 34 -6.15 4.87 19.66
N SER A 35 -6.86 5.87 20.20
CA SER A 35 -8.20 6.24 19.70
C SER A 35 -8.14 6.88 18.32
N ARG A 36 -6.97 7.36 17.91
CA ARG A 36 -6.70 7.98 16.60
C ARG A 36 -6.02 7.04 15.61
N GLU A 37 -5.98 5.76 15.93
CA GLU A 37 -5.45 4.75 14.99
C GLU A 37 -6.32 4.68 13.74
N LEU A 38 -5.67 4.61 12.60
CA LEU A 38 -6.32 4.45 11.30
C LEU A 38 -5.54 3.43 10.45
N ALA A 39 -6.20 2.87 9.44
CA ALA A 39 -5.57 2.03 8.45
C ALA A 39 -5.93 2.53 7.05
N THR A 40 -4.93 2.89 6.26
CA THR A 40 -5.12 3.46 4.92
C THR A 40 -5.75 2.48 3.93
N CYS A 41 -5.75 1.18 4.24
CA CYS A 41 -6.38 0.13 3.46
C CYS A 41 -7.89 -0.06 3.77
N GLU A 42 -8.44 0.67 4.73
CA GLU A 42 -9.85 0.56 5.09
C GLU A 42 -10.69 1.66 4.41
N PRO A 43 -11.98 1.35 4.10
CA PRO A 43 -12.87 2.28 3.41
C PRO A 43 -13.02 3.64 4.08
N ASP A 44 -13.01 3.66 5.40
CA ASP A 44 -13.13 4.89 6.21
C ASP A 44 -11.98 5.87 5.94
N TYR A 45 -10.84 5.36 5.49
CA TYR A 45 -9.71 6.19 5.07
C TYR A 45 -9.71 6.43 3.57
N TYR A 46 -9.65 5.38 2.74
CA TYR A 46 -9.46 5.56 1.29
C TYR A 46 -10.69 6.19 0.60
N GLY A 47 -11.84 6.20 1.23
CA GLY A 47 -13.00 6.94 0.74
C GLY A 47 -12.72 8.44 0.56
N HIS A 48 -11.92 9.03 1.45
CA HIS A 48 -11.48 10.43 1.33
C HIS A 48 -10.51 10.63 0.17
N GLU A 49 -9.59 9.68 -0.05
CA GLU A 49 -8.67 9.72 -1.19
C GLU A 49 -9.41 9.60 -2.52
N GLN A 50 -10.42 8.73 -2.58
CA GLN A 50 -11.28 8.59 -3.77
C GLN A 50 -12.07 9.87 -4.04
N ALA A 51 -12.58 10.54 -3.02
CA ALA A 51 -13.26 11.83 -3.16
C ALA A 51 -12.31 12.90 -3.72
N LEU A 52 -11.10 13.01 -3.17
CA LEU A 52 -10.06 13.91 -3.68
C LEU A 52 -9.72 13.60 -5.14
N PHE A 53 -9.54 12.33 -5.49
CA PHE A 53 -9.29 11.91 -6.88
C PHE A 53 -10.39 12.39 -7.82
N LEU A 54 -11.66 12.24 -7.43
CA LEU A 54 -12.79 12.69 -8.24
C LEU A 54 -12.80 14.21 -8.42
N ASP A 55 -12.43 14.98 -7.42
CA ASP A 55 -12.34 16.43 -7.52
C ASP A 55 -11.20 16.85 -8.46
N LEU A 56 -10.05 16.21 -8.39
CA LEU A 56 -8.95 16.43 -9.33
C LEU A 56 -9.32 16.03 -10.77
N PHE A 57 -10.04 14.92 -10.93
CA PHE A 57 -10.54 14.49 -12.23
C PHE A 57 -11.54 15.50 -12.84
N LYS A 58 -12.49 15.98 -12.05
CA LYS A 58 -13.44 17.02 -12.47
C LYS A 58 -12.75 18.33 -12.85
N ALA A 59 -11.68 18.67 -12.16
CA ALA A 59 -10.85 19.84 -12.46
C ALA A 59 -9.96 19.67 -13.70
N GLY A 60 -9.96 18.49 -14.34
CA GLY A 60 -9.12 18.20 -15.52
C GLY A 60 -7.63 18.01 -15.22
N LEU A 61 -7.26 17.84 -13.94
CA LEU A 61 -5.86 17.65 -13.52
C LEU A 61 -5.42 16.19 -13.61
N VAL A 62 -6.37 15.25 -13.69
CA VAL A 62 -6.13 13.82 -13.82
C VAL A 62 -6.75 13.31 -15.11
N PHE A 63 -5.98 12.54 -15.87
CA PHE A 63 -6.42 11.91 -17.10
C PHE A 63 -5.75 10.53 -17.27
N ARG A 64 -6.39 9.65 -18.00
CA ARG A 64 -5.85 8.32 -18.32
C ARG A 64 -4.89 8.43 -19.51
N ARG A 65 -3.69 7.86 -19.34
CA ARG A 65 -2.67 7.78 -20.38
C ARG A 65 -1.95 6.44 -20.30
N GLU A 66 -1.61 5.88 -21.45
CA GLU A 66 -0.67 4.76 -21.52
C GLU A 66 0.77 5.27 -21.36
N SER A 67 1.58 4.56 -20.60
CA SER A 67 3.00 4.84 -20.41
C SER A 67 3.77 3.53 -20.27
N GLU A 68 5.07 3.59 -20.58
CA GLU A 68 5.97 2.46 -20.38
C GLU A 68 6.29 2.30 -18.89
N VAL A 69 6.43 1.05 -18.47
CA VAL A 69 6.80 0.68 -17.10
C VAL A 69 7.94 -0.34 -17.12
N ASN A 70 8.73 -0.39 -16.07
CA ASN A 70 9.72 -1.45 -15.90
C ASN A 70 8.99 -2.73 -15.50
N TRP A 71 9.19 -3.80 -16.25
CA TRP A 71 8.58 -5.09 -16.00
C TRP A 71 9.65 -6.12 -15.66
N ASP A 72 9.47 -6.82 -14.54
CA ASP A 72 10.29 -7.97 -14.17
C ASP A 72 9.58 -9.27 -14.59
N PRO A 73 10.13 -10.00 -15.57
CA PRO A 73 9.54 -11.25 -16.05
C PRO A 73 9.79 -12.43 -15.09
N VAL A 74 10.73 -12.31 -14.15
CA VAL A 74 11.03 -13.36 -13.16
C VAL A 74 10.01 -13.32 -12.04
N ASP A 75 9.83 -12.16 -11.43
CA ASP A 75 8.86 -11.95 -10.34
C ASP A 75 7.47 -11.59 -10.85
N MET A 76 7.28 -11.45 -12.17
CA MET A 76 6.00 -11.12 -12.81
C MET A 76 5.36 -9.86 -12.19
N THR A 77 6.15 -8.80 -12.00
CA THR A 77 5.72 -7.57 -11.34
C THR A 77 6.26 -6.33 -12.02
N VAL A 78 5.60 -5.20 -11.78
CA VAL A 78 6.08 -3.88 -12.19
C VAL A 78 7.06 -3.36 -11.15
N LEU A 79 8.20 -2.84 -11.60
CA LEU A 79 9.23 -2.24 -10.77
C LEU A 79 9.19 -0.70 -10.88
N ALA A 80 9.38 -0.02 -9.75
CA ALA A 80 9.70 1.40 -9.75
C ALA A 80 11.13 1.63 -10.31
N ASN A 81 11.42 2.86 -10.74
CA ASN A 81 12.73 3.15 -11.33
C ASN A 81 13.89 2.87 -10.35
N GLU A 82 13.67 3.11 -9.06
CA GLU A 82 14.64 2.90 -8.00
C GLU A 82 14.94 1.41 -7.74
N GLN A 83 14.09 0.52 -8.21
CA GLN A 83 14.23 -0.93 -8.08
C GLN A 83 14.97 -1.56 -9.27
N VAL A 84 15.32 -0.75 -10.28
CA VAL A 84 16.10 -1.20 -11.44
C VAL A 84 17.54 -0.78 -11.24
N ILE A 85 18.43 -1.78 -11.08
CA ILE A 85 19.87 -1.59 -10.91
C ILE A 85 20.57 -2.29 -12.06
N ASP A 86 21.39 -1.53 -12.84
CA ASP A 86 22.12 -2.03 -14.00
C ASP A 86 21.25 -2.82 -15.01
N GLY A 87 20.02 -2.36 -15.23
CA GLY A 87 19.05 -2.98 -16.14
C GLY A 87 18.42 -4.28 -15.63
N ARG A 88 18.52 -4.55 -14.34
CA ARG A 88 17.95 -5.73 -13.67
C ARG A 88 17.11 -5.33 -12.46
N GLY A 89 16.16 -6.18 -12.09
CA GLY A 89 15.48 -6.09 -10.80
C GLY A 89 16.46 -6.33 -9.64
N TRP A 90 16.16 -5.76 -8.49
CA TRP A 90 16.95 -5.80 -7.25
C TRP A 90 16.93 -7.17 -6.56
#